data_897b15f4fd0c3851326921e569b50444
#
_entry.id   897b15f4fd0c3851326921e569b50444
#
_cell.length_a   1.000
_cell.length_b   1.000
_cell.length_c   1.000
_cell.angle_alpha   90.00
_cell.angle_beta   90.00
_cell.angle_gamma   90.00
#
_symmetry.space_group_name_H-M   'P 1'
#
loop_
_entity.id
_entity.type
_entity.pdbx_description
1 polymer ?
#
loop_
_entity_poly.entity_id
_entity_poly.type
_entity_poly.pdbx_seq_one_letter_code
_entity_poly.pdbx_strand_id
1 'polypeptide(L)'
;MKNNIFYLFLFTLSILSCKNHDDKLINNTGEMPSLDITMAEKLVKLSLDCVNKKYPYKIGYRFQNEKWVKPHYEITPSFYGCWDWHSAVHGHWTMVKILKMFPDISLKNEIRLKLKNNLSKEN
;
A
#
# COMPACT_ATOMS: atom_id res chain seq x y z
N MET A 1 -19.39 -16.88 -48.82
CA MET A 1 -18.03 -17.21 -48.31
C MET A 1 -17.10 -15.99 -48.20
N LYS A 2 -17.60 -14.75 -48.12
CA LYS A 2 -16.73 -13.53 -48.03
C LYS A 2 -16.60 -12.94 -46.61
N ASN A 3 -17.40 -13.35 -45.65
CA ASN A 3 -17.42 -12.75 -44.31
C ASN A 3 -16.46 -13.34 -43.28
N ASN A 4 -15.95 -14.56 -43.51
CA ASN A 4 -15.09 -15.23 -42.53
C ASN A 4 -13.65 -14.72 -42.52
N ILE A 5 -13.17 -14.13 -43.61
CA ILE A 5 -11.80 -13.59 -43.70
C ILE A 5 -11.70 -12.29 -42.94
N PHE A 6 -12.78 -11.49 -42.86
CA PHE A 6 -12.79 -10.22 -42.15
C PHE A 6 -12.75 -10.40 -40.62
N TYR A 7 -13.43 -11.42 -40.10
CA TYR A 7 -13.39 -11.77 -38.67
C TYR A 7 -12.04 -12.39 -38.25
N LEU A 8 -11.39 -13.12 -39.15
CA LEU A 8 -10.06 -13.66 -38.89
C LEU A 8 -9.02 -12.53 -38.76
N PHE A 9 -9.14 -11.48 -39.56
CA PHE A 9 -8.23 -10.33 -39.52
C PHE A 9 -8.42 -9.45 -38.27
N LEU A 10 -9.67 -9.32 -37.76
CA LEU A 10 -9.98 -8.61 -36.51
C LEU A 10 -9.48 -9.36 -35.28
N PHE A 11 -9.48 -10.70 -35.31
CA PHE A 11 -9.00 -11.53 -34.20
C PHE A 11 -7.46 -11.55 -34.09
N THR A 12 -6.75 -11.42 -35.19
CA THR A 12 -5.28 -11.36 -35.18
C THR A 12 -4.74 -10.01 -34.70
N LEU A 13 -5.50 -8.92 -34.85
CA LEU A 13 -5.08 -7.59 -34.35
C LEU A 13 -5.18 -7.48 -32.82
N SER A 14 -6.06 -8.24 -32.17
CA SER A 14 -6.25 -8.18 -30.71
C SER A 14 -5.16 -8.89 -29.90
N ILE A 15 -4.38 -9.79 -30.51
CA ILE A 15 -3.25 -10.47 -29.82
C ILE A 15 -1.92 -9.72 -29.93
N LEU A 16 -1.84 -8.64 -30.71
CA LEU A 16 -0.64 -7.80 -30.78
C LEU A 16 -0.60 -6.66 -29.74
N SER A 17 -1.67 -6.49 -28.96
CA SER A 17 -1.76 -5.40 -27.98
C SER A 17 -1.16 -5.68 -26.60
N CYS A 18 -0.64 -6.89 -26.36
CA CYS A 18 0.01 -7.25 -25.09
C CYS A 18 1.52 -7.47 -25.25
N LYS A 19 2.21 -6.57 -25.93
CA LYS A 19 3.68 -6.53 -25.87
C LYS A 19 4.15 -5.18 -25.35
N ASN A 20 4.99 -5.25 -24.31
CA ASN A 20 5.89 -4.21 -23.80
C ASN A 20 5.30 -3.17 -22.85
N HIS A 21 4.88 -3.59 -21.64
CA HIS A 21 4.85 -2.66 -20.52
C HIS A 21 5.81 -3.03 -19.37
N ASP A 22 6.40 -4.24 -19.41
CA ASP A 22 7.23 -4.73 -18.30
C ASP A 22 8.73 -4.41 -18.43
N ASP A 23 9.20 -4.01 -19.63
CA ASP A 23 10.63 -3.81 -19.89
C ASP A 23 11.22 -2.51 -19.28
N LYS A 24 10.39 -1.62 -18.71
CA LYS A 24 10.89 -0.38 -18.08
C LYS A 24 11.26 -0.51 -16.60
N LEU A 25 10.91 -1.62 -15.95
CA LEU A 25 11.21 -1.86 -14.55
C LEU A 25 12.49 -2.66 -14.32
N ILE A 26 13.09 -3.18 -15.39
CA ILE A 26 14.35 -3.93 -15.32
C ILE A 26 15.46 -2.95 -15.69
N ASN A 27 16.41 -2.74 -14.79
CA ASN A 27 17.63 -2.02 -15.11
C ASN A 27 18.39 -2.74 -16.23
N ASN A 28 19.32 -2.06 -16.91
CA ASN A 28 20.09 -2.57 -18.06
C ASN A 28 20.85 -3.89 -17.76
N THR A 29 20.93 -4.35 -16.52
CA THR A 29 21.54 -5.62 -16.09
C THR A 29 20.55 -6.76 -16.02
N GLY A 30 19.24 -6.54 -16.24
CA GLY A 30 18.19 -7.54 -16.07
C GLY A 30 17.85 -7.86 -14.61
N GLU A 31 18.46 -7.19 -13.66
CA GLU A 31 18.17 -7.35 -12.25
C GLU A 31 17.02 -6.45 -11.79
N MET A 32 16.17 -6.98 -10.92
CA MET A 32 15.12 -6.17 -10.26
C MET A 32 15.76 -5.10 -9.37
N PRO A 33 15.23 -3.86 -9.36
CA PRO A 33 15.72 -2.81 -8.48
C PRO A 33 15.73 -3.29 -7.03
N SER A 34 16.88 -3.27 -6.37
CA SER A 34 16.96 -3.56 -4.94
C SER A 34 16.50 -2.35 -4.12
N LEU A 35 15.79 -2.60 -3.03
CA LEU A 35 15.43 -1.56 -2.09
C LEU A 35 16.68 -1.12 -1.33
N ASP A 36 17.11 0.12 -1.53
CA ASP A 36 18.18 0.75 -0.76
C ASP A 36 17.63 1.52 0.47
N ILE A 37 18.52 1.96 1.36
CA ILE A 37 18.14 2.66 2.59
C ILE A 37 17.44 4.00 2.29
N THR A 38 17.82 4.71 1.24
CA THR A 38 17.22 6.00 0.86
C THR A 38 15.76 5.82 0.41
N MET A 39 15.51 4.80 -0.39
CA MET A 39 14.15 4.44 -0.80
C MET A 39 13.33 3.92 0.38
N ALA A 40 13.95 3.12 1.26
CA ALA A 40 13.32 2.63 2.49
C ALA A 40 12.87 3.78 3.39
N GLU A 41 13.69 4.81 3.58
CA GLU A 41 13.34 6.02 4.34
C GLU A 41 12.16 6.77 3.72
N LYS A 42 12.12 6.93 2.41
CA LYS A 42 10.98 7.55 1.71
C LYS A 42 9.68 6.78 1.93
N LEU A 43 9.73 5.46 1.79
CA LEU A 43 8.56 4.59 1.99
C LEU A 43 8.05 4.63 3.43
N VAL A 44 8.95 4.57 4.42
CA VAL A 44 8.60 4.66 5.84
C VAL A 44 8.01 6.03 6.16
N LYS A 45 8.57 7.09 5.61
CA LYS A 45 8.06 8.45 5.84
C LYS A 45 6.61 8.59 5.39
N LEU A 46 6.23 8.02 4.24
CA LEU A 46 4.84 7.98 3.80
C LEU A 46 3.92 7.31 4.82
N SER A 47 4.38 6.21 5.43
CA SER A 47 3.64 5.49 6.47
C SER A 47 3.53 6.30 7.76
N LEU A 48 4.62 6.90 8.24
CA LEU A 48 4.65 7.73 9.44
C LEU A 48 3.76 8.97 9.29
N ASP A 49 3.75 9.59 8.10
CA ASP A 49 2.99 10.80 7.81
C ASP A 49 1.48 10.55 7.75
N CYS A 50 1.02 9.32 7.47
CA CYS A 50 -0.41 9.02 7.32
C CYS A 50 -1.02 8.24 8.48
N VAL A 51 -0.27 7.36 9.15
CA VAL A 51 -0.76 6.58 10.29
C VAL A 51 -1.13 7.51 11.46
N ASN A 52 -2.31 7.31 12.05
CA ASN A 52 -2.93 8.13 13.09
C ASN A 52 -3.41 9.53 12.62
N LYS A 53 -3.38 9.82 11.34
CA LYS A 53 -3.98 11.04 10.81
C LYS A 53 -5.50 10.87 10.72
N LYS A 54 -6.26 11.67 11.45
CA LYS A 54 -7.72 11.50 11.51
C LYS A 54 -8.43 11.82 10.20
N TYR A 55 -7.93 12.78 9.42
CA TYR A 55 -8.54 13.24 8.17
C TYR A 55 -7.47 13.64 7.14
N PRO A 56 -7.76 13.51 5.80
CA PRO A 56 -8.96 12.91 5.21
C PRO A 56 -9.03 11.41 5.46
N TYR A 57 -10.25 10.83 5.43
CA TYR A 57 -10.46 9.40 5.67
C TYR A 57 -11.65 8.89 4.86
N LYS A 58 -11.50 7.73 4.23
CA LYS A 58 -12.56 7.03 3.53
C LYS A 58 -13.23 6.05 4.49
N ILE A 59 -14.54 6.24 4.72
CA ILE A 59 -15.35 5.30 5.50
C ILE A 59 -15.67 4.09 4.63
N GLY A 60 -15.26 2.91 5.07
CA GLY A 60 -15.52 1.62 4.41
C GLY A 60 -16.22 0.62 5.33
N TYR A 61 -16.91 1.11 6.38
CA TYR A 61 -17.60 0.25 7.34
C TYR A 61 -19.05 0.01 6.96
N ARG A 62 -19.53 -1.19 7.23
CA ARG A 62 -20.96 -1.54 7.17
C ARG A 62 -21.50 -1.50 8.60
N PHE A 63 -22.33 -0.53 8.90
CA PHE A 63 -23.03 -0.44 10.19
C PHE A 63 -24.36 -1.21 10.15
N GLN A 64 -24.64 -1.98 11.19
CA GLN A 64 -25.90 -2.71 11.32
C GLN A 64 -27.01 -1.89 11.96
N ASN A 65 -26.64 -0.90 12.76
CA ASN A 65 -27.56 0.04 13.39
C ASN A 65 -26.81 1.32 13.80
N GLU A 66 -27.55 2.34 14.21
CA GLU A 66 -27.05 3.66 14.58
C GLU A 66 -26.05 3.67 15.75
N LYS A 67 -26.16 2.71 16.68
CA LYS A 67 -25.27 2.61 17.85
C LYS A 67 -23.83 2.25 17.47
N TRP A 68 -23.63 1.74 16.26
CA TRP A 68 -22.31 1.37 15.75
C TRP A 68 -21.63 2.53 15.01
N VAL A 69 -22.36 3.61 14.77
CA VAL A 69 -21.82 4.78 14.08
C VAL A 69 -20.90 5.53 15.05
N LYS A 70 -19.60 5.40 14.84
CA LYS A 70 -18.55 6.03 15.62
C LYS A 70 -17.47 6.59 14.69
N PRO A 71 -16.64 7.53 15.15
CA PRO A 71 -15.45 7.95 14.42
C PRO A 71 -14.54 6.74 14.15
N HIS A 72 -13.91 6.71 12.97
CA HIS A 72 -13.06 5.60 12.56
C HIS A 72 -11.91 5.27 13.53
N TYR A 73 -11.35 6.28 14.19
CA TYR A 73 -10.28 6.11 15.19
C TYR A 73 -10.77 5.48 16.51
N GLU A 74 -12.09 5.40 16.72
CA GLU A 74 -12.69 4.63 17.81
C GLU A 74 -13.10 3.22 17.40
N ILE A 75 -13.36 3.00 16.10
CA ILE A 75 -13.73 1.68 15.56
C ILE A 75 -12.47 0.81 15.40
N THR A 76 -11.38 1.40 14.91
CA THR A 76 -10.11 0.71 14.69
C THR A 76 -8.96 1.52 15.29
N PRO A 77 -8.83 1.57 16.63
CA PRO A 77 -7.88 2.45 17.30
C PRO A 77 -6.42 2.12 16.97
N SER A 78 -6.08 0.85 16.75
CA SER A 78 -4.73 0.45 16.29
C SER A 78 -4.44 0.86 14.85
N PHE A 79 -5.47 0.87 13.99
CA PHE A 79 -5.30 0.98 12.53
C PHE A 79 -6.20 2.07 11.95
N TYR A 80 -5.97 3.31 12.35
CA TYR A 80 -6.61 4.47 11.75
C TYR A 80 -5.60 5.40 11.08
N GLY A 81 -6.12 6.29 10.25
CA GLY A 81 -5.31 7.19 9.42
C GLY A 81 -5.10 6.64 8.01
N CYS A 82 -4.16 7.24 7.30
CA CYS A 82 -3.97 7.00 5.87
C CYS A 82 -5.28 7.24 5.09
N TRP A 83 -5.56 6.43 4.06
CA TRP A 83 -6.82 6.54 3.31
C TRP A 83 -7.99 5.87 4.04
N ASP A 84 -7.73 4.70 4.65
CA ASP A 84 -8.69 3.86 5.38
C ASP A 84 -7.93 2.92 6.33
N TRP A 85 -8.66 2.07 7.08
CA TRP A 85 -8.06 1.08 8.00
C TRP A 85 -7.10 0.11 7.28
N HIS A 86 -7.44 -0.30 6.07
CA HIS A 86 -6.62 -1.21 5.28
C HIS A 86 -5.28 -0.58 4.90
N SER A 87 -5.30 0.67 4.42
CA SER A 87 -4.09 1.45 4.14
C SER A 87 -3.24 1.65 5.41
N ALA A 88 -3.88 1.86 6.57
CA ALA A 88 -3.19 1.97 7.85
C ALA A 88 -2.49 0.65 8.24
N VAL A 89 -3.11 -0.51 8.02
CA VAL A 89 -2.48 -1.84 8.22
C VAL A 89 -1.25 -1.98 7.32
N HIS A 90 -1.35 -1.61 6.04
CA HIS A 90 -0.21 -1.63 5.12
C HIS A 90 0.91 -0.69 5.57
N GLY A 91 0.58 0.50 6.08
CA GLY A 91 1.56 1.42 6.66
C GLY A 91 2.32 0.79 7.84
N HIS A 92 1.62 0.12 8.75
CA HIS A 92 2.24 -0.60 9.87
C HIS A 92 3.14 -1.74 9.38
N TRP A 93 2.65 -2.53 8.43
CA TRP A 93 3.45 -3.60 7.83
C TRP A 93 4.73 -3.06 7.18
N THR A 94 4.64 -1.96 6.44
CA THR A 94 5.79 -1.28 5.83
C THR A 94 6.81 -0.88 6.88
N MET A 95 6.38 -0.24 7.98
CA MET A 95 7.25 0.14 9.09
C MET A 95 7.98 -1.06 9.70
N VAL A 96 7.26 -2.15 9.99
CA VAL A 96 7.85 -3.38 10.55
C VAL A 96 8.82 -4.03 9.57
N LYS A 97 8.45 -4.13 8.28
CA LYS A 97 9.28 -4.75 7.26
C LYS A 97 10.59 -4.00 7.06
N ILE A 98 10.53 -2.67 7.02
CA ILE A 98 11.71 -1.84 6.83
C ILE A 98 12.62 -1.87 8.05
N LEU A 99 12.09 -1.85 9.29
CA LEU A 99 12.91 -2.05 10.48
C LEU A 99 13.66 -3.39 10.48
N LYS A 100 13.04 -4.43 9.94
CA LYS A 100 13.65 -5.75 9.83
C LYS A 100 14.75 -5.78 8.76
N MET A 101 14.57 -5.09 7.65
CA MET A 101 15.54 -5.05 6.55
C MET A 101 16.68 -4.07 6.81
N PHE A 102 16.39 -2.95 7.48
CA PHE A 102 17.31 -1.85 7.76
C PHE A 102 17.27 -1.50 9.25
N PRO A 103 17.86 -2.31 10.13
CA PRO A 103 17.77 -2.12 11.60
C PRO A 103 18.38 -0.80 12.09
N ASP A 104 19.28 -0.21 11.32
CA ASP A 104 19.96 1.04 11.64
C ASP A 104 19.44 2.27 10.88
N ILE A 105 18.25 2.13 10.27
CA ILE A 105 17.59 3.27 9.60
C ILE A 105 17.44 4.48 10.56
N SER A 106 17.64 5.68 10.04
CA SER A 106 17.61 6.93 10.85
C SER A 106 16.30 7.12 11.61
N LEU A 107 15.17 6.69 11.04
CA LEU A 107 13.82 6.80 11.59
C LEU A 107 13.46 5.66 12.58
N LYS A 108 14.38 4.77 12.95
CA LYS A 108 14.08 3.59 13.77
C LYS A 108 13.33 3.89 15.07
N ASN A 109 13.73 4.93 15.77
CA ASN A 109 13.13 5.26 17.07
C ASN A 109 11.69 5.76 16.90
N GLU A 110 11.44 6.58 15.89
CA GLU A 110 10.11 7.10 15.56
C GLU A 110 9.18 5.95 15.15
N ILE A 111 9.65 5.06 14.29
CA ILE A 111 8.90 3.86 13.87
C ILE A 111 8.55 2.99 15.08
N ARG A 112 9.52 2.68 15.94
CA ARG A 112 9.30 1.85 17.14
C ARG A 112 8.28 2.47 18.08
N LEU A 113 8.38 3.78 18.32
CA LEU A 113 7.42 4.51 19.15
C LEU A 113 6.01 4.45 18.56
N LYS A 114 5.87 4.69 17.26
CA LYS A 114 4.58 4.62 16.55
C LYS A 114 3.95 3.23 16.66
N LEU A 115 4.73 2.19 16.36
CA LEU A 115 4.26 0.80 16.45
C LEU A 115 3.89 0.41 17.89
N LYS A 116 4.69 0.78 18.89
CA LYS A 116 4.40 0.51 20.29
C LYS A 116 3.07 1.13 20.74
N ASN A 117 2.83 2.38 20.36
CA ASN A 117 1.61 3.10 20.75
C ASN A 117 0.36 2.51 20.08
N ASN A 118 0.47 2.12 18.81
CA ASN A 118 -0.68 1.64 18.06
C ASN A 118 -1.01 0.17 18.36
N LEU A 119 0.00 -0.64 18.62
CA LEU A 119 -0.15 -2.08 18.86
C LEU A 119 -0.10 -2.41 20.37
N SER A 120 -0.55 -1.49 21.20
CA SER A 120 -0.68 -1.71 22.64
C SER A 120 -1.87 -2.63 22.95
N LYS A 121 -1.94 -3.15 24.19
CA LYS A 121 -3.07 -3.98 24.62
C LYS A 121 -4.35 -3.21 24.87
N GLU A 122 -4.25 -1.88 25.00
CA GLU A 122 -5.36 -0.97 25.23
C GLU A 122 -6.14 -0.62 23.94
N ASN A 123 -5.54 -0.92 22.79
CA ASN A 123 -6.14 -0.64 21.46
C ASN A 123 -6.82 -1.90 20.87
#